data_7bd2e34a0c005de4b95dd2620d41529b
#
_entry.id   7bd2e34a0c005de4b95dd2620d41529b
#
_cell.length_a   1.000
_cell.length_b   1.000
_cell.length_c   1.000
_cell.angle_alpha   90.00
_cell.angle_beta   90.00
_cell.angle_gamma   90.00
#
_symmetry.space_group_name_H-M   'P 1'
#
loop_
_entity.id
_entity.type
_entity.pdbx_description
1 polymer ?
#
loop_
_entity_poly.entity_id
_entity_poly.type
_entity_poly.pdbx_seq_one_letter_code
_entity_poly.pdbx_strand_id
1 'polypeptide(L)'
;ISLSTKNMQGAVKAANEIKAINPENGYAYFILGQCYAASANCSELKCQACYWAAYDMMNQAVPLLASEPEVQKSAQTMMNHYRSAFPTKEECFFAELQAGSRYTIGHGFASGVNTTVRYR
;
A
#
# COMPACT_ATOMS: atom_id res chain seq x y z
N ILE A 1 11.24 -1.52 13.78
CA ILE A 1 11.86 -2.74 13.27
C ILE A 1 11.94 -2.66 11.75
N SER A 2 13.15 -2.74 11.23
CA SER A 2 13.32 -2.75 9.79
C SER A 2 13.29 -4.19 9.31
N LEU A 3 12.42 -4.47 8.33
CA LEU A 3 12.31 -5.79 7.74
C LEU A 3 13.29 -5.90 6.58
N SER A 4 14.04 -7.00 6.54
CA SER A 4 14.85 -7.31 5.36
C SER A 4 13.94 -7.74 4.21
N THR A 5 14.44 -7.68 2.97
CA THR A 5 13.68 -8.10 1.79
C THR A 5 13.14 -9.52 1.94
N LYS A 6 13.95 -10.42 2.48
CA LYS A 6 13.57 -11.82 2.71
C LYS A 6 12.40 -11.91 3.70
N ASN A 7 12.45 -11.13 4.79
CA ASN A 7 11.38 -11.12 5.78
C ASN A 7 10.10 -10.51 5.20
N MET A 8 10.22 -9.50 4.35
CA MET A 8 9.07 -8.89 3.69
C MET A 8 8.36 -9.87 2.76
N GLN A 9 9.11 -10.67 2.01
CA GLN A 9 8.52 -11.69 1.14
C GLN A 9 7.71 -12.69 1.97
N GLY A 10 8.26 -13.15 3.09
CA GLY A 10 7.57 -14.05 4.01
C GLY A 10 6.34 -13.39 4.61
N ALA A 11 6.45 -12.12 4.99
CA ALA A 11 5.33 -11.36 5.56
C ALA A 11 4.19 -11.20 4.55
N VAL A 12 4.51 -10.88 3.28
CA VAL A 12 3.50 -10.75 2.21
C VAL A 12 2.80 -12.08 1.99
N LYS A 13 3.55 -13.17 1.93
CA LYS A 13 2.97 -14.50 1.74
C LYS A 13 2.04 -14.86 2.89
N ALA A 14 2.49 -14.66 4.14
CA ALA A 14 1.68 -14.96 5.32
C ALA A 14 0.43 -14.08 5.36
N ALA A 15 0.55 -12.80 5.05
CA ALA A 15 -0.58 -11.88 5.03
C ALA A 15 -1.61 -12.29 3.97
N ASN A 16 -1.17 -12.69 2.79
CA ASN A 16 -2.07 -13.17 1.74
C ASN A 16 -2.79 -14.46 2.15
N GLU A 17 -2.11 -15.37 2.85
CA GLU A 17 -2.71 -16.58 3.38
C GLU A 17 -3.78 -16.26 4.43
N ILE A 18 -3.48 -15.35 5.34
CA ILE A 18 -4.44 -14.90 6.37
C ILE A 18 -5.65 -14.26 5.70
N LYS A 19 -5.43 -13.40 4.72
CA LYS A 19 -6.49 -12.72 4.00
C LYS A 19 -7.39 -13.71 3.25
N ALA A 20 -6.83 -14.78 2.71
CA ALA A 20 -7.60 -15.81 2.03
C ALA A 20 -8.47 -16.62 3.00
N ILE A 21 -7.98 -16.87 4.23
CA ILE A 21 -8.70 -17.61 5.26
C ILE A 21 -9.71 -16.70 5.97
N ASN A 22 -9.30 -15.47 6.27
CA ASN A 22 -10.15 -14.50 6.99
C ASN A 22 -9.97 -13.10 6.38
N PRO A 23 -10.79 -12.75 5.38
CA PRO A 23 -10.66 -11.45 4.71
C PRO A 23 -11.01 -10.26 5.60
N GLU A 24 -11.53 -10.49 6.81
CA GLU A 24 -11.81 -9.43 7.77
C GLU A 24 -10.67 -9.20 8.77
N ASN A 25 -9.53 -9.88 8.58
CA ASN A 25 -8.38 -9.68 9.46
C ASN A 25 -7.61 -8.42 9.05
N GLY A 26 -7.77 -7.36 9.83
CA GLY A 26 -7.13 -6.06 9.57
C GLY A 26 -5.61 -6.10 9.60
N TYR A 27 -5.01 -7.00 10.38
CA TYR A 27 -3.56 -7.14 10.43
C TYR A 27 -2.97 -7.57 9.09
N ALA A 28 -3.68 -8.41 8.33
CA ALA A 28 -3.21 -8.82 7.00
C ALA A 28 -3.06 -7.61 6.09
N TYR A 29 -4.04 -6.74 6.06
CA TYR A 29 -4.00 -5.52 5.27
C TYR A 29 -2.93 -4.54 5.77
N PHE A 30 -2.78 -4.43 7.09
CA PHE A 30 -1.77 -3.59 7.71
C PHE A 30 -0.36 -4.01 7.27
N ILE A 31 -0.07 -5.31 7.33
CA ILE A 31 1.22 -5.86 6.93
C ILE A 31 1.46 -5.64 5.42
N LEU A 32 0.46 -5.93 4.60
CA LEU A 32 0.56 -5.74 3.15
C LEU A 32 0.83 -4.28 2.79
N GLY A 33 0.14 -3.35 3.44
CA GLY A 33 0.35 -1.92 3.21
C GLY A 33 1.80 -1.50 3.49
N GLN A 34 2.36 -1.96 4.60
CA GLN A 34 3.75 -1.65 4.95
C GLN A 34 4.74 -2.23 3.93
N CYS A 35 4.51 -3.47 3.49
CA CYS A 35 5.39 -4.11 2.51
C CYS A 35 5.31 -3.41 1.14
N TYR A 36 4.12 -3.01 0.72
CA TYR A 36 3.94 -2.30 -0.53
C TYR A 36 4.64 -0.93 -0.49
N ALA A 37 4.51 -0.20 0.63
CA ALA A 37 5.19 1.08 0.79
C ALA A 37 6.71 0.91 0.76
N ALA A 38 7.24 -0.17 1.34
CA ALA A 38 8.66 -0.44 1.33
C ALA A 38 9.18 -0.73 -0.09
N SER A 39 8.31 -1.14 -1.01
CA SER A 39 8.67 -1.33 -2.41
C SER A 39 8.84 -0.02 -3.18
N ALA A 40 8.36 1.09 -2.63
CA ALA A 40 8.49 2.42 -3.24
C ALA A 40 9.88 2.99 -2.94
N ASN A 41 10.91 2.40 -3.51
CA ASN A 41 12.30 2.66 -3.19
C ASN A 41 13.06 3.49 -4.25
N CYS A 42 12.36 4.11 -5.17
CA CYS A 42 12.95 5.01 -6.16
C CYS A 42 12.02 6.21 -6.40
N SER A 43 12.50 7.20 -7.16
CA SER A 43 11.73 8.39 -7.44
C SER A 43 10.87 8.30 -8.70
N GLU A 44 10.91 7.17 -9.39
CA GLU A 44 10.11 6.97 -10.60
C GLU A 44 8.64 6.71 -10.25
N LEU A 45 7.75 7.05 -11.18
CA LEU A 45 6.31 6.86 -11.00
C LEU A 45 5.96 5.42 -10.64
N LYS A 46 6.62 4.45 -11.27
CA LYS A 46 6.35 3.02 -11.00
C LYS A 46 6.60 2.64 -9.54
N CYS A 47 7.57 3.29 -8.89
CA CYS A 47 7.84 3.09 -7.47
C CYS A 47 6.83 3.84 -6.61
N GLN A 48 6.57 5.10 -6.96
CA GLN A 48 5.62 5.92 -6.21
C GLN A 48 4.20 5.36 -6.26
N ALA A 49 3.85 4.67 -7.36
CA ALA A 49 2.55 4.00 -7.48
C ALA A 49 2.32 2.95 -6.40
N CYS A 50 3.38 2.38 -5.83
CA CYS A 50 3.27 1.44 -4.71
C CYS A 50 2.59 2.09 -3.50
N TYR A 51 2.72 3.40 -3.32
CA TYR A 51 2.02 4.12 -2.25
C TYR A 51 0.52 4.14 -2.44
N TRP A 52 0.03 4.10 -3.68
CA TRP A 52 -1.42 3.99 -3.93
C TRP A 52 -1.94 2.66 -3.38
N ALA A 53 -1.25 1.56 -3.67
CA ALA A 53 -1.64 0.24 -3.16
C ALA A 53 -1.48 0.16 -1.64
N ALA A 54 -0.40 0.74 -1.09
CA ALA A 54 -0.19 0.78 0.36
C ALA A 54 -1.32 1.54 1.05
N TYR A 55 -1.72 2.69 0.49
CA TYR A 55 -2.84 3.47 1.00
C TYR A 55 -4.13 2.65 0.98
N ASP A 56 -4.40 1.95 -0.13
CA ASP A 56 -5.59 1.11 -0.26
C ASP A 56 -5.64 0.03 0.81
N MET A 57 -4.50 -0.61 1.09
CA MET A 57 -4.44 -1.66 2.11
C MET A 57 -4.69 -1.09 3.50
N MET A 58 -4.08 0.06 3.82
CA MET A 58 -4.33 0.71 5.12
C MET A 58 -5.77 1.20 5.25
N ASN A 59 -6.34 1.71 4.16
CA ASN A 59 -7.74 2.14 4.15
C ASN A 59 -8.69 0.97 4.45
N GLN A 60 -8.37 -0.22 4.00
CA GLN A 60 -9.13 -1.43 4.33
C GLN A 60 -8.87 -1.89 5.76
N ALA A 61 -7.63 -1.73 6.25
CA ALA A 61 -7.24 -2.17 7.59
C ALA A 61 -7.91 -1.35 8.69
N VAL A 62 -8.05 -0.04 8.50
CA VAL A 62 -8.53 0.88 9.55
C VAL A 62 -9.87 0.42 10.16
N PRO A 63 -10.95 0.18 9.36
CA PRO A 63 -12.20 -0.26 9.97
C PRO A 63 -12.12 -1.65 10.58
N LEU A 64 -11.26 -2.52 10.07
CA LEU A 64 -11.11 -3.88 10.57
C LEU A 64 -10.26 -3.94 11.85
N LEU A 65 -9.59 -2.85 12.20
CA LEU A 65 -8.77 -2.74 13.41
C LEU A 65 -9.48 -1.95 14.52
N ALA A 66 -10.80 -1.83 14.45
CA ALA A 66 -11.59 -1.08 15.43
C ALA A 66 -11.41 -1.62 16.86
N SER A 67 -11.16 -2.92 17.03
CA SER A 67 -10.90 -3.53 18.34
C SER A 67 -9.46 -3.31 18.83
N GLU A 68 -8.59 -2.76 18.00
CA GLU A 68 -7.18 -2.51 18.32
C GLU A 68 -6.86 -1.04 18.06
N PRO A 69 -7.30 -0.12 18.95
CA PRO A 69 -7.22 1.32 18.67
C PRO A 69 -5.80 1.85 18.44
N GLU A 70 -4.80 1.26 19.08
CA GLU A 70 -3.41 1.69 18.90
C GLU A 70 -2.90 1.34 17.50
N VAL A 71 -3.22 0.14 17.03
CA VAL A 71 -2.83 -0.31 15.68
C VAL A 71 -3.61 0.46 14.63
N GLN A 72 -4.91 0.70 14.88
CA GLN A 72 -5.76 1.50 14.01
C GLN A 72 -5.18 2.91 13.83
N LYS A 73 -4.75 3.54 14.92
CA LYS A 73 -4.14 4.87 14.89
C LYS A 73 -2.84 4.86 14.07
N SER A 74 -2.02 3.82 14.24
CA SER A 74 -0.80 3.66 13.45
C SER A 74 -1.12 3.54 11.96
N ALA A 75 -2.14 2.78 11.61
CA ALA A 75 -2.57 2.62 10.22
C ALA A 75 -3.02 3.96 9.63
N GLN A 76 -3.77 4.75 10.39
CA GLN A 76 -4.20 6.09 9.95
C GLN A 76 -3.02 7.02 9.74
N THR A 77 -2.04 6.98 10.62
CA THR A 77 -0.82 7.78 10.49
C THR A 77 -0.04 7.39 9.24
N MET A 78 0.06 6.10 8.97
CA MET A 78 0.73 5.60 7.76
C MET A 78 -0.03 6.01 6.49
N MET A 79 -1.36 5.95 6.50
CA MET A 79 -2.18 6.42 5.39
C MET A 79 -1.86 7.88 5.04
N ASN A 80 -1.80 8.75 6.04
CA ASN A 80 -1.49 10.15 5.84
C ASN A 80 -0.07 10.35 5.27
N HIS A 81 0.88 9.55 5.74
CA HIS A 81 2.24 9.58 5.23
C HIS A 81 2.30 9.14 3.76
N TYR A 82 1.63 8.04 3.42
CA TYR A 82 1.61 7.54 2.05
C TYR A 82 0.95 8.54 1.10
N ARG A 83 -0.11 9.19 1.55
CA ARG A 83 -0.81 10.22 0.78
C ARG A 83 0.12 11.36 0.40
N SER A 84 0.99 11.78 1.31
CA SER A 84 1.95 12.84 1.05
C SER A 84 3.07 12.41 0.09
N ALA A 85 3.21 11.11 -0.14
CA ALA A 85 4.21 10.55 -1.05
C ALA A 85 3.65 10.16 -2.43
N PHE A 86 2.36 10.38 -2.67
CA PHE A 86 1.75 10.10 -3.97
C PHE A 86 2.41 10.93 -5.07
N PRO A 87 2.44 10.43 -6.32
CA PRO A 87 2.87 11.26 -7.44
C PRO A 87 2.03 12.53 -7.56
N THR A 88 2.67 13.60 -8.02
CA THR A 88 1.96 14.85 -8.24
C THR A 88 1.09 14.75 -9.49
N LYS A 89 0.16 15.71 -9.63
CA LYS A 89 -0.66 15.84 -10.84
C LYS A 89 0.21 15.95 -12.09
N GLU A 90 1.31 16.70 -11.99
CA GLU A 90 2.24 16.90 -13.12
C GLU A 90 2.94 15.59 -13.49
N GLU A 91 3.40 14.83 -12.50
CA GLU A 91 4.05 13.55 -12.74
C GLU A 91 3.10 12.57 -13.41
N CYS A 92 1.85 12.52 -12.96
CA CYS A 92 0.83 11.67 -13.58
C CYS A 92 0.49 12.14 -14.99
N PHE A 93 0.45 13.43 -15.22
CA PHE A 93 0.20 14.01 -16.54
C PHE A 93 1.27 13.57 -17.55
N PHE A 94 2.55 13.63 -17.16
CA PHE A 94 3.65 13.18 -18.02
C PHE A 94 3.58 11.69 -18.32
N ALA A 95 3.02 10.88 -17.41
CA ALA A 95 2.83 9.46 -17.61
C ALA A 95 1.48 9.13 -18.30
N GLU A 96 0.72 10.15 -18.70
CA GLU A 96 -0.59 10.00 -19.35
C GLU A 96 -1.62 9.31 -18.43
N LEU A 97 -1.52 9.55 -17.12
CA LEU A 97 -2.42 8.99 -16.12
C LEU A 97 -3.40 10.04 -15.63
N GLN A 98 -4.68 9.67 -15.53
CA GLN A 98 -5.73 10.53 -15.01
C GLN A 98 -6.20 10.02 -13.65
N ALA A 99 -6.50 10.95 -12.73
CA ALA A 99 -7.04 10.59 -11.42
C ALA A 99 -8.33 9.77 -11.58
N GLY A 100 -8.45 8.72 -10.78
CA GLY A 100 -9.58 7.81 -10.84
C GLY A 100 -9.42 6.65 -11.81
N SER A 101 -8.39 6.66 -12.66
CA SER A 101 -8.13 5.58 -13.59
C SER A 101 -7.52 4.38 -12.88
N ARG A 102 -7.80 3.19 -13.41
CA ARG A 102 -7.18 1.97 -12.88
C ARG A 102 -5.71 1.92 -13.28
N TYR A 103 -4.88 1.50 -12.36
CA TYR A 103 -3.45 1.29 -12.58
C TYR A 103 -3.03 -0.05 -11.99
N THR A 104 -2.31 -0.84 -12.78
CA THR A 104 -1.75 -2.11 -12.30
C THR A 104 -0.28 -1.90 -11.98
N ILE A 105 0.10 -2.18 -10.73
CA ILE A 105 1.47 -1.98 -10.28
C ILE A 105 2.36 -3.07 -10.86
N GLY A 106 3.51 -2.67 -11.40
CA GLY A 106 4.48 -3.58 -11.99
C GLY A 106 5.83 -3.59 -11.25
N HIS A 107 5.85 -3.24 -9.97
CA HIS A 107 7.09 -3.09 -9.22
C HIS A 107 6.95 -3.62 -7.78
N GLY A 108 7.98 -4.33 -7.32
CA GLY A 108 8.12 -4.76 -5.93
C GLY A 108 7.05 -5.76 -5.50
N PHE A 109 6.76 -5.74 -4.21
CA PHE A 109 5.78 -6.66 -3.60
C PHE A 109 4.34 -6.39 -4.05
N ALA A 110 4.08 -5.19 -4.55
CA ALA A 110 2.76 -4.80 -5.04
C ALA A 110 2.56 -5.18 -6.51
N SER A 111 3.52 -5.81 -7.16
CA SER A 111 3.43 -6.19 -8.57
C SER A 111 2.16 -7.01 -8.84
N GLY A 112 1.38 -6.59 -9.83
CA GLY A 112 0.11 -7.22 -10.20
C GLY A 112 -1.09 -6.70 -9.42
N VAL A 113 -0.89 -5.84 -8.43
CA VAL A 113 -1.99 -5.26 -7.66
C VAL A 113 -2.62 -4.12 -8.44
N ASN A 114 -3.95 -4.14 -8.54
CA ASN A 114 -4.71 -3.06 -9.16
C ASN A 114 -5.01 -1.99 -8.12
N THR A 115 -4.79 -0.75 -8.50
CA THR A 115 -5.07 0.41 -7.65
C THR A 115 -5.68 1.53 -8.50
N THR A 116 -5.91 2.68 -7.91
CA THR A 116 -6.49 3.83 -8.59
C THR A 116 -5.49 4.98 -8.57
N VAL A 117 -5.34 5.67 -9.68
CA VAL A 117 -4.47 6.84 -9.80
C VAL A 117 -5.00 7.95 -8.89
N ARG A 118 -4.12 8.50 -8.07
CA ARG A 118 -4.43 9.62 -7.16
C ARG A 118 -3.28 10.61 -7.22
N TYR A 119 -3.60 11.89 -7.10
CA TYR A 119 -2.60 12.95 -7.06
C TYR A 119 -2.30 13.34 -5.61
N ARG A 120 -1.05 13.73 -5.39
CA ARG A 120 -0.64 14.31 -4.12
C ARG A 120 -1.24 15.71 -3.97
#